data_c8bf849a05fb2753819494555a3238ad
#
_entry.id   c8bf849a05fb2753819494555a3238ad
#
_cell.length_a   1.000
_cell.length_b   1.000
_cell.length_c   1.000
_cell.angle_alpha   90.00
_cell.angle_beta   90.00
_cell.angle_gamma   90.00
#
_symmetry.space_group_name_H-M   'P 1'
#
loop_
_entity.id
_entity.type
_entity.pdbx_description
1 polymer ?
#
loop_
_entity_poly.entity_id
_entity_poly.type
_entity_poly.pdbx_seq_one_letter_code
_entity_poly.pdbx_strand_id
1 'polypeptide(L)'
;MLNSVPEDDAPAPARSRMPPEERRRQLVGIGLGLLRERPLDAITVDEVARRAGISRGLLFHYFASKQAFHREVAAAGLRRLHRAMWPADERPADERLRGAIDGYLAFVERRPGRVMEMAGGSWSADPELAAILRDARATIADGLLAAADAGRDAPADGPLALLRTQSARAWLAFAEQLALDWVAEPSVEREALVDHLEASFRAATG
;
A
#
# COMPACT_ATOMS: atom_id res chain seq x y z
N MET A 1 -32.43 -6.06 -65.95
CA MET A 1 -31.97 -4.88 -65.18
C MET A 1 -31.85 -5.30 -63.72
N LEU A 2 -30.65 -5.66 -63.34
CA LEU A 2 -30.33 -6.02 -61.93
C LEU A 2 -29.86 -4.75 -61.22
N ASN A 3 -30.58 -4.37 -60.19
CA ASN A 3 -30.27 -3.20 -59.37
C ASN A 3 -29.36 -3.67 -58.22
N SER A 4 -28.07 -3.33 -58.29
CA SER A 4 -27.10 -3.58 -57.20
C SER A 4 -27.35 -2.55 -56.10
N VAL A 5 -27.65 -3.02 -54.89
CA VAL A 5 -27.68 -2.24 -53.66
C VAL A 5 -26.27 -2.02 -53.21
N PRO A 6 -25.82 -0.80 -52.89
CA PRO A 6 -24.51 -0.60 -52.28
C PRO A 6 -24.52 -1.12 -50.83
N GLU A 7 -23.53 -1.94 -50.48
CA GLU A 7 -23.22 -2.34 -49.10
C GLU A 7 -22.85 -1.08 -48.31
N ASP A 8 -23.61 -0.85 -47.26
CA ASP A 8 -23.40 0.20 -46.25
C ASP A 8 -22.14 -0.14 -45.43
N ASP A 9 -21.00 0.46 -45.79
CA ASP A 9 -19.74 0.38 -45.07
C ASP A 9 -19.83 1.27 -43.81
N ALA A 10 -20.53 0.78 -42.80
CA ALA A 10 -20.60 1.44 -41.50
C ALA A 10 -19.21 1.45 -40.88
N PRO A 11 -18.62 2.62 -40.55
CA PRO A 11 -17.29 2.69 -39.92
C PRO A 11 -17.33 1.99 -38.57
N ALA A 12 -16.40 1.05 -38.37
CA ALA A 12 -16.22 0.36 -37.10
C ALA A 12 -16.10 1.39 -35.96
N PRO A 13 -16.77 1.16 -34.80
CA PRO A 13 -16.76 2.14 -33.71
C PRO A 13 -15.34 2.46 -33.32
N ALA A 14 -14.96 3.74 -33.40
CA ALA A 14 -13.67 4.26 -33.01
C ALA A 14 -13.45 3.84 -31.54
N ARG A 15 -12.48 2.96 -31.29
CA ARG A 15 -12.07 2.57 -29.93
C ARG A 15 -11.75 3.85 -29.18
N SER A 16 -12.60 4.26 -28.28
CA SER A 16 -12.43 5.43 -27.42
C SER A 16 -11.06 5.36 -26.78
N ARG A 17 -10.21 6.32 -27.14
CA ARG A 17 -8.82 6.37 -26.66
C ARG A 17 -8.88 6.70 -25.18
N MET A 18 -8.57 5.72 -24.31
CA MET A 18 -8.55 5.89 -22.86
C MET A 18 -7.66 7.09 -22.48
N PRO A 19 -8.15 8.01 -21.62
CA PRO A 19 -7.37 9.15 -21.17
C PRO A 19 -6.02 8.72 -20.55
N PRO A 20 -4.93 9.48 -20.72
CA PRO A 20 -3.60 9.11 -20.24
C PRO A 20 -3.55 8.75 -18.73
N GLU A 21 -4.22 9.55 -17.90
CA GLU A 21 -4.28 9.32 -16.45
C GLU A 21 -5.04 8.04 -16.07
N GLU A 22 -6.08 7.71 -16.83
CA GLU A 22 -6.82 6.46 -16.63
C GLU A 22 -5.98 5.26 -17.04
N ARG A 23 -5.24 5.36 -18.13
CA ARG A 23 -4.29 4.33 -18.55
C ARG A 23 -3.18 4.14 -17.53
N ARG A 24 -2.61 5.22 -17.00
CA ARG A 24 -1.60 5.15 -15.94
C ARG A 24 -2.14 4.44 -14.70
N ARG A 25 -3.35 4.78 -14.26
CA ARG A 25 -4.03 4.10 -13.14
C ARG A 25 -4.29 2.62 -13.42
N GLN A 26 -4.70 2.27 -14.64
CA GLN A 26 -4.89 0.87 -15.04
C GLN A 26 -3.58 0.08 -14.92
N LEU A 27 -2.47 0.61 -15.45
CA LEU A 27 -1.16 -0.05 -15.41
C LEU A 27 -0.67 -0.26 -13.98
N VAL A 28 -0.79 0.75 -13.11
CA VAL A 28 -0.50 0.64 -11.68
C VAL A 28 -1.42 -0.39 -11.01
N GLY A 29 -2.70 -0.41 -11.37
CA GLY A 29 -3.67 -1.40 -10.88
C GLY A 29 -3.28 -2.84 -11.22
N ILE A 30 -2.77 -3.07 -12.44
CA ILE A 30 -2.24 -4.38 -12.85
C ILE A 30 -1.00 -4.75 -12.00
N GLY A 31 -0.06 -3.81 -11.81
CA GLY A 31 1.10 -3.99 -10.93
C GLY A 31 0.70 -4.37 -9.50
N LEU A 32 -0.29 -3.68 -8.93
CA LEU A 32 -0.84 -4.01 -7.61
C LEU A 32 -1.52 -5.38 -7.55
N GLY A 33 -2.14 -5.82 -8.65
CA GLY A 33 -2.67 -7.17 -8.78
C GLY A 33 -1.55 -8.21 -8.73
N LEU A 34 -0.48 -7.96 -9.49
CA LEU A 34 0.71 -8.83 -9.54
C LEU A 34 1.46 -8.91 -8.21
N LEU A 35 1.51 -7.81 -7.43
CA LEU A 35 2.05 -7.82 -6.07
C LEU A 35 1.35 -8.80 -5.12
N ARG A 36 0.17 -9.30 -5.45
CA ARG A 36 -0.51 -10.34 -4.67
C ARG A 36 0.05 -11.74 -4.93
N GLU A 37 0.78 -11.90 -6.03
CA GLU A 37 1.25 -13.19 -6.52
C GLU A 37 2.78 -13.33 -6.38
N ARG A 38 3.52 -12.22 -6.47
CA ARG A 38 4.99 -12.22 -6.52
C ARG A 38 5.59 -10.90 -6.04
N PRO A 39 6.91 -10.89 -5.69
CA PRO A 39 7.63 -9.69 -5.26
C PRO A 39 7.68 -8.61 -6.35
N LEU A 40 7.87 -7.36 -5.93
CA LEU A 40 7.87 -6.20 -6.83
C LEU A 40 8.98 -6.29 -7.89
N ASP A 41 10.17 -6.74 -7.52
CA ASP A 41 11.33 -6.89 -8.41
C ASP A 41 11.10 -7.96 -9.50
N ALA A 42 10.30 -8.99 -9.20
CA ALA A 42 9.87 -10.01 -10.15
C ALA A 42 8.76 -9.55 -11.10
N ILE A 43 8.15 -8.38 -10.88
CA ILE A 43 7.17 -7.80 -11.80
C ILE A 43 7.90 -7.18 -12.98
N THR A 44 7.67 -7.72 -14.18
CA THR A 44 8.26 -7.21 -15.42
C THR A 44 7.33 -6.28 -16.15
N VAL A 45 7.90 -5.27 -16.83
CA VAL A 45 7.12 -4.34 -17.67
C VAL A 45 6.45 -5.06 -18.84
N ASP A 46 7.07 -6.14 -19.34
CA ASP A 46 6.51 -6.95 -20.44
C ASP A 46 5.24 -7.67 -20.03
N GLU A 47 5.20 -8.21 -18.83
CA GLU A 47 3.98 -8.85 -18.30
C GLU A 47 2.86 -7.84 -18.07
N VAL A 48 3.19 -6.68 -17.49
CA VAL A 48 2.20 -5.60 -17.28
C VAL A 48 1.64 -5.12 -18.62
N ALA A 49 2.50 -4.87 -19.61
CA ALA A 49 2.08 -4.45 -20.95
C ALA A 49 1.18 -5.50 -21.60
N ARG A 50 1.54 -6.78 -21.53
CA ARG A 50 0.74 -7.90 -22.03
C ARG A 50 -0.63 -7.97 -21.35
N ARG A 51 -0.71 -7.87 -20.03
CA ARG A 51 -1.98 -7.86 -19.27
C ARG A 51 -2.84 -6.65 -19.59
N ALA A 52 -2.22 -5.51 -19.91
CA ALA A 52 -2.91 -4.28 -20.30
C ALA A 52 -3.33 -4.24 -21.78
N GLY A 53 -2.89 -5.21 -22.58
CA GLY A 53 -3.15 -5.23 -24.03
C GLY A 53 -2.45 -4.09 -24.79
N ILE A 54 -1.25 -3.67 -24.34
CA ILE A 54 -0.45 -2.60 -24.94
C ILE A 54 0.95 -3.07 -25.29
N SER A 55 1.66 -2.30 -26.12
CA SER A 55 3.09 -2.54 -26.36
C SER A 55 3.96 -2.10 -25.17
N ARG A 56 5.14 -2.74 -25.03
CA ARG A 56 6.16 -2.32 -24.08
C ARG A 56 6.57 -0.84 -24.26
N GLY A 57 6.68 -0.38 -25.51
CA GLY A 57 7.02 1.02 -25.82
C GLY A 57 5.96 2.00 -25.30
N LEU A 58 4.67 1.63 -25.41
CA LEU A 58 3.59 2.45 -24.86
C LEU A 58 3.63 2.48 -23.32
N LEU A 59 4.03 1.41 -22.64
CA LEU A 59 4.22 1.46 -21.18
C LEU A 59 5.31 2.46 -20.80
N PHE A 60 6.45 2.47 -21.51
CA PHE A 60 7.54 3.42 -21.28
C PHE A 60 7.17 4.88 -21.65
N HIS A 61 6.12 5.09 -22.42
CA HIS A 61 5.55 6.43 -22.58
C HIS A 61 4.91 6.97 -21.28
N TYR A 62 4.39 6.07 -20.43
CA TYR A 62 3.78 6.44 -19.13
C TYR A 62 4.77 6.45 -17.97
N PHE A 63 5.82 5.62 -18.03
CA PHE A 63 6.80 5.47 -16.95
C PHE A 63 8.21 5.50 -17.55
N ALA A 64 9.02 6.46 -17.09
CA ALA A 64 10.37 6.68 -17.63
C ALA A 64 11.29 5.46 -17.49
N SER A 65 11.02 4.53 -16.56
CA SER A 65 11.80 3.32 -16.32
C SER A 65 10.97 2.24 -15.62
N LYS A 66 11.50 1.00 -15.54
CA LYS A 66 10.94 -0.06 -14.69
C LYS A 66 10.88 0.39 -13.22
N GLN A 67 11.92 1.05 -12.74
CA GLN A 67 11.99 1.57 -11.37
C GLN A 67 10.90 2.62 -11.12
N ALA A 68 10.70 3.57 -12.03
CA ALA A 68 9.63 4.56 -11.93
C ALA A 68 8.25 3.89 -11.85
N PHE A 69 7.99 2.86 -12.65
CA PHE A 69 6.77 2.06 -12.56
C PHE A 69 6.65 1.36 -11.20
N HIS A 70 7.72 0.72 -10.72
CA HIS A 70 7.73 0.04 -9.42
C HIS A 70 7.44 1.00 -8.26
N ARG A 71 8.04 2.21 -8.26
CA ARG A 71 7.76 3.24 -7.24
C ARG A 71 6.29 3.64 -7.21
N GLU A 72 5.67 3.81 -8.37
CA GLU A 72 4.24 4.12 -8.45
C GLU A 72 3.35 2.99 -7.91
N VAL A 73 3.70 1.74 -8.21
CA VAL A 73 3.00 0.56 -7.67
C VAL A 73 3.14 0.49 -6.16
N ALA A 74 4.36 0.70 -5.63
CA ALA A 74 4.63 0.74 -4.21
C ALA A 74 3.84 1.86 -3.51
N ALA A 75 3.94 3.08 -4.02
CA ALA A 75 3.20 4.23 -3.48
C ALA A 75 1.68 3.98 -3.47
N ALA A 76 1.15 3.34 -4.52
CA ALA A 76 -0.26 2.99 -4.57
C ALA A 76 -0.63 1.88 -3.56
N GLY A 77 0.26 0.93 -3.30
CA GLY A 77 0.12 -0.07 -2.24
C GLY A 77 0.07 0.56 -0.85
N LEU A 78 1.00 1.47 -0.56
CA LEU A 78 1.05 2.24 0.69
C LEU A 78 -0.19 3.11 0.91
N ARG A 79 -0.70 3.77 -0.13
CA ARG A 79 -1.97 4.50 -0.04
C ARG A 79 -3.16 3.59 0.28
N ARG A 80 -3.16 2.33 -0.20
CA ARG A 80 -4.19 1.34 0.16
C ARG A 80 -4.06 0.88 1.61
N LEU A 81 -2.85 0.67 2.09
CA LEU A 81 -2.59 0.36 3.49
C LEU A 81 -3.07 1.51 4.38
N HIS A 82 -2.66 2.74 4.07
CA HIS A 82 -3.10 3.92 4.82
C HIS A 82 -4.63 4.01 4.93
N ARG A 83 -5.36 3.84 3.82
CA ARG A 83 -6.84 3.84 3.85
C ARG A 83 -7.45 2.67 4.62
N ALA A 84 -6.75 1.55 4.74
CA ALA A 84 -7.21 0.43 5.56
C ALA A 84 -7.05 0.72 7.06
N MET A 85 -5.99 1.41 7.43
CA MET A 85 -5.73 1.81 8.83
C MET A 85 -6.60 2.99 9.26
N TRP A 86 -6.79 3.97 8.38
CA TRP A 86 -7.57 5.19 8.64
C TRP A 86 -8.67 5.34 7.57
N PRO A 87 -9.76 4.56 7.66
CA PRO A 87 -10.94 4.80 6.84
C PRO A 87 -11.54 6.17 7.18
N ALA A 88 -12.32 6.73 6.24
CA ALA A 88 -12.96 8.04 6.42
C ALA A 88 -14.19 7.98 7.34
N ASP A 89 -14.16 7.12 8.35
CA ASP A 89 -15.18 7.03 9.40
C ASP A 89 -14.81 7.90 10.61
N GLU A 90 -15.81 8.41 11.29
CA GLU A 90 -15.67 9.21 12.52
C GLU A 90 -15.59 8.30 13.75
N ARG A 91 -14.54 7.49 13.86
CA ARG A 91 -14.34 6.67 15.07
C ARG A 91 -14.13 7.54 16.30
N PRO A 92 -14.68 7.12 17.45
CA PRO A 92 -14.37 7.73 18.74
C PRO A 92 -12.85 7.79 18.97
N ALA A 93 -12.40 8.81 19.69
CA ALA A 93 -10.97 9.06 19.88
C ALA A 93 -10.23 7.87 20.52
N ASP A 94 -10.87 7.21 21.48
CA ASP A 94 -10.36 6.04 22.20
C ASP A 94 -10.29 4.76 21.35
N GLU A 95 -11.06 4.67 20.27
CA GLU A 95 -11.08 3.54 19.34
C GLU A 95 -10.13 3.72 18.15
N ARG A 96 -9.55 4.90 17.92
CA ARG A 96 -8.76 5.20 16.72
C ARG A 96 -7.49 4.34 16.61
N LEU A 97 -6.75 4.20 17.71
CA LEU A 97 -5.53 3.38 17.73
C LEU A 97 -5.86 1.91 17.44
N ARG A 98 -6.84 1.36 18.18
CA ARG A 98 -7.31 -0.01 17.98
C ARG A 98 -7.76 -0.25 16.55
N GLY A 99 -8.55 0.65 16.02
CA GLY A 99 -9.07 0.56 14.66
C GLY A 99 -7.98 0.65 13.58
N ALA A 100 -6.92 1.45 13.79
CA ALA A 100 -5.78 1.51 12.89
C ALA A 100 -4.99 0.19 12.90
N ILE A 101 -4.77 -0.40 14.07
CA ILE A 101 -4.09 -1.70 14.22
C ILE A 101 -4.92 -2.82 13.58
N ASP A 102 -6.23 -2.88 13.84
CA ASP A 102 -7.11 -3.88 13.22
C ASP A 102 -7.15 -3.74 11.70
N GLY A 103 -7.23 -2.52 11.18
CA GLY A 103 -7.17 -2.23 9.74
C GLY A 103 -5.85 -2.68 9.10
N TYR A 104 -4.72 -2.52 9.81
CA TYR A 104 -3.42 -3.04 9.39
C TYR A 104 -3.43 -4.56 9.31
N LEU A 105 -3.83 -5.25 10.38
CA LEU A 105 -3.88 -6.72 10.42
C LEU A 105 -4.82 -7.29 9.35
N ALA A 106 -6.01 -6.70 9.18
CA ALA A 106 -6.94 -7.08 8.13
C ALA A 106 -6.37 -6.84 6.72
N PHE A 107 -5.50 -5.85 6.54
CA PHE A 107 -4.81 -5.63 5.27
C PHE A 107 -3.76 -6.70 5.01
N VAL A 108 -2.95 -7.06 6.03
CA VAL A 108 -1.91 -8.10 5.95
C VAL A 108 -2.53 -9.48 5.71
N GLU A 109 -3.55 -9.84 6.46
CA GLU A 109 -4.28 -11.12 6.35
C GLU A 109 -4.80 -11.37 4.92
N ARG A 110 -5.34 -10.35 4.28
CA ARG A 110 -5.81 -10.44 2.89
C ARG A 110 -4.68 -10.52 1.86
N ARG A 111 -3.41 -10.31 2.25
CA ARG A 111 -2.24 -10.23 1.36
C ARG A 111 -0.98 -10.81 1.99
N PRO A 112 -0.99 -12.07 2.44
CA PRO A 112 0.07 -12.62 3.29
C PRO A 112 1.47 -12.61 2.67
N GLY A 113 1.63 -12.65 1.37
CA GLY A 113 2.96 -12.77 0.76
C GLY A 113 3.72 -11.46 0.55
N ARG A 114 3.18 -10.26 0.83
CA ARG A 114 3.62 -9.02 0.18
C ARG A 114 3.94 -7.85 1.10
N VAL A 115 3.44 -7.86 2.30
CA VAL A 115 3.83 -6.87 3.31
C VAL A 115 5.27 -7.14 3.78
N MET A 116 5.68 -8.42 3.80
CA MET A 116 7.05 -8.86 4.11
C MET A 116 8.11 -8.20 3.26
N GLU A 117 7.89 -8.17 1.95
CA GLU A 117 8.87 -7.65 1.01
C GLU A 117 8.95 -6.13 1.07
N MET A 118 7.87 -5.45 1.49
CA MET A 118 7.87 -4.02 1.76
C MET A 118 8.62 -3.67 3.05
N ALA A 119 8.67 -4.59 4.01
CA ALA A 119 9.29 -4.37 5.31
C ALA A 119 10.79 -4.72 5.35
N GLY A 120 11.25 -5.74 4.64
CA GLY A 120 12.58 -6.30 4.87
C GLY A 120 13.46 -6.54 3.65
N GLY A 121 12.99 -6.27 2.42
CA GLY A 121 13.65 -6.90 1.30
C GLY A 121 14.44 -6.04 0.33
N SER A 122 14.59 -6.54 -0.86
CA SER A 122 15.34 -6.12 -2.04
C SER A 122 15.10 -4.67 -2.53
N TRP A 123 14.27 -3.90 -1.85
CA TRP A 123 13.94 -2.52 -2.19
C TRP A 123 15.06 -1.53 -1.84
N SER A 124 16.06 -2.00 -1.08
CA SER A 124 17.20 -1.17 -0.66
C SER A 124 18.13 -0.74 -1.81
N ALA A 125 18.04 -1.36 -2.97
CA ALA A 125 18.86 -1.01 -4.14
C ALA A 125 18.36 0.24 -4.90
N ASP A 126 17.10 0.68 -4.66
CA ASP A 126 16.53 1.90 -5.23
C ASP A 126 16.39 2.97 -4.13
N PRO A 127 17.24 4.02 -4.10
CA PRO A 127 17.22 5.04 -3.05
C PRO A 127 15.90 5.82 -2.97
N GLU A 128 15.24 6.05 -4.11
CA GLU A 128 13.95 6.78 -4.13
C GLU A 128 12.83 5.89 -3.58
N LEU A 129 12.84 4.59 -3.89
CA LEU A 129 11.89 3.65 -3.32
C LEU A 129 12.10 3.51 -1.80
N ALA A 130 13.36 3.44 -1.35
CA ALA A 130 13.69 3.43 0.07
C ALA A 130 13.21 4.71 0.79
N ALA A 131 13.29 5.87 0.13
CA ALA A 131 12.74 7.12 0.65
C ALA A 131 11.21 7.05 0.79
N ILE A 132 10.49 6.61 -0.25
CA ILE A 132 9.02 6.43 -0.21
C ILE A 132 8.59 5.54 0.97
N LEU A 133 9.33 4.45 1.22
CA LEU A 133 9.03 3.55 2.33
C LEU A 133 9.31 4.17 3.70
N ARG A 134 10.43 4.90 3.85
CA ARG A 134 10.75 5.60 5.09
C ARG A 134 9.69 6.65 5.42
N ASP A 135 9.28 7.45 4.44
CA ASP A 135 8.28 8.51 4.61
C ASP A 135 6.91 7.92 4.96
N ALA A 136 6.53 6.82 4.32
CA ALA A 136 5.29 6.11 4.65
C ALA A 136 5.31 5.57 6.09
N ARG A 137 6.42 4.96 6.53
CA ARG A 137 6.59 4.48 7.91
C ARG A 137 6.53 5.61 8.93
N ALA A 138 7.18 6.74 8.63
CA ALA A 138 7.09 7.93 9.47
C ALA A 138 5.64 8.39 9.60
N THR A 139 4.92 8.54 8.47
CA THR A 139 3.51 8.93 8.44
C THR A 139 2.62 7.97 9.25
N ILE A 140 2.86 6.66 9.14
CA ILE A 140 2.11 5.65 9.91
C ILE A 140 2.40 5.80 11.41
N ALA A 141 3.67 5.91 11.81
CA ALA A 141 4.06 6.06 13.21
C ALA A 141 3.46 7.35 13.83
N ASP A 142 3.52 8.46 13.10
CA ASP A 142 2.94 9.74 13.54
C ASP A 142 1.41 9.63 13.67
N GLY A 143 0.75 8.93 12.74
CA GLY A 143 -0.70 8.67 12.81
C GLY A 143 -1.10 7.79 13.99
N LEU A 144 -0.30 6.77 14.33
CA LEU A 144 -0.54 5.92 15.50
C LEU A 144 -0.34 6.71 16.80
N LEU A 145 0.69 7.57 16.89
CA LEU A 145 0.88 8.47 18.03
C LEU A 145 -0.31 9.42 18.19
N ALA A 146 -0.72 10.09 17.13
CA ALA A 146 -1.89 10.98 17.16
C ALA A 146 -3.17 10.25 17.57
N ALA A 147 -3.34 8.99 17.17
CA ALA A 147 -4.47 8.17 17.58
C ALA A 147 -4.39 7.75 19.06
N ALA A 148 -3.18 7.47 19.57
CA ALA A 148 -2.98 7.12 20.98
C ALA A 148 -3.13 8.31 21.91
N ASP A 149 -2.80 9.52 21.43
CA ASP A 149 -2.88 10.78 22.18
C ASP A 149 -4.26 11.43 22.13
N ALA A 150 -5.17 10.91 21.33
CA ALA A 150 -6.51 11.46 21.19
C ALA A 150 -7.22 11.51 22.56
N GLY A 151 -7.50 12.72 23.06
CA GLY A 151 -8.10 12.96 24.36
C GLY A 151 -7.14 12.84 25.56
N ARG A 152 -5.82 12.89 25.35
CA ARG A 152 -4.79 12.82 26.39
C ARG A 152 -3.77 13.96 26.25
N ASP A 153 -3.17 14.36 27.34
CA ASP A 153 -2.03 15.27 27.33
C ASP A 153 -0.76 14.48 26.98
N ALA A 154 -0.21 14.75 25.81
CA ALA A 154 1.05 14.14 25.35
C ALA A 154 2.18 15.17 25.40
N PRO A 155 3.45 14.77 25.67
CA PRO A 155 4.60 15.67 25.57
C PRO A 155 4.71 16.21 24.15
N ALA A 156 4.54 17.53 24.00
CA ALA A 156 4.59 18.19 22.68
C ALA A 156 6.02 18.32 22.14
N ASP A 157 6.99 18.56 23.04
CA ASP A 157 8.38 18.90 22.72
C ASP A 157 9.39 18.28 23.68
N GLY A 158 10.67 18.30 23.27
CA GLY A 158 11.79 17.89 24.11
C GLY A 158 12.24 16.44 23.95
N PRO A 159 13.19 15.97 24.77
CA PRO A 159 13.80 14.65 24.63
C PRO A 159 12.79 13.47 24.76
N LEU A 160 11.75 13.63 25.58
CA LEU A 160 10.70 12.61 25.73
C LEU A 160 9.83 12.49 24.47
N ALA A 161 9.46 13.61 23.84
CA ALA A 161 8.73 13.58 22.59
C ALA A 161 9.52 12.90 21.46
N LEU A 162 10.85 13.17 21.41
CA LEU A 162 11.73 12.50 20.46
C LEU A 162 11.81 10.98 20.74
N LEU A 163 11.97 10.58 21.99
CA LEU A 163 12.02 9.17 22.39
C LEU A 163 10.71 8.44 22.02
N ARG A 164 9.57 9.06 22.27
CA ARG A 164 8.25 8.53 21.88
C ARG A 164 8.16 8.28 20.37
N THR A 165 8.59 9.25 19.56
CA THR A 165 8.60 9.13 18.10
C THR A 165 9.52 7.97 17.66
N GLN A 166 10.69 7.83 18.25
CA GLN A 166 11.61 6.73 17.98
C GLN A 166 11.01 5.38 18.41
N SER A 167 10.35 5.33 19.58
CA SER A 167 9.66 4.13 20.09
C SER A 167 8.53 3.70 19.16
N ALA A 168 7.71 4.64 18.66
CA ALA A 168 6.64 4.33 17.72
C ALA A 168 7.18 3.75 16.40
N ARG A 169 8.29 4.26 15.89
CA ARG A 169 8.95 3.73 14.68
C ARG A 169 9.55 2.34 14.91
N ALA A 170 10.16 2.09 16.07
CA ALA A 170 10.69 0.78 16.45
C ALA A 170 9.55 -0.23 16.66
N TRP A 171 8.46 0.20 17.31
CA TRP A 171 7.27 -0.61 17.50
C TRP A 171 6.63 -1.02 16.16
N LEU A 172 6.63 -0.15 15.16
CA LEU A 172 6.09 -0.49 13.85
C LEU A 172 6.83 -1.69 13.23
N ALA A 173 8.16 -1.75 13.36
CA ALA A 173 8.95 -2.91 12.90
C ALA A 173 8.61 -4.19 13.69
N PHE A 174 8.38 -4.07 15.00
CA PHE A 174 7.91 -5.18 15.84
C PHE A 174 6.51 -5.65 15.38
N ALA A 175 5.56 -4.75 15.18
CA ALA A 175 4.20 -5.08 14.75
C ALA A 175 4.17 -5.71 13.35
N GLU A 176 5.01 -5.22 12.44
CA GLU A 176 5.20 -5.79 11.10
C GLU A 176 5.65 -7.25 11.21
N GLN A 177 6.71 -7.54 11.97
CA GLN A 177 7.22 -8.91 12.12
C GLN A 177 6.16 -9.82 12.74
N LEU A 178 5.55 -9.38 13.85
CA LEU A 178 4.54 -10.19 14.54
C LEU A 178 3.32 -10.50 13.67
N ALA A 179 2.85 -9.53 12.89
CA ALA A 179 1.73 -9.75 11.96
C ALA A 179 2.07 -10.78 10.88
N LEU A 180 3.31 -10.84 10.46
CA LEU A 180 3.79 -11.77 9.45
C LEU A 180 3.90 -13.19 9.98
N ASP A 181 4.46 -13.34 11.17
CA ASP A 181 4.55 -14.63 11.87
C ASP A 181 3.13 -15.16 12.14
N TRP A 182 2.22 -14.29 12.58
CA TRP A 182 0.83 -14.66 12.82
C TRP A 182 0.09 -15.09 11.54
N VAL A 183 0.32 -14.43 10.40
CA VAL A 183 -0.30 -14.84 9.13
C VAL A 183 0.28 -16.15 8.61
N ALA A 184 1.57 -16.41 8.85
CA ALA A 184 2.21 -17.67 8.48
C ALA A 184 1.72 -18.84 9.34
N GLU A 185 1.52 -18.61 10.64
CA GLU A 185 1.07 -19.59 11.62
C GLU A 185 0.11 -18.91 12.64
N PRO A 186 -1.21 -18.89 12.37
CA PRO A 186 -2.19 -18.26 13.25
C PRO A 186 -2.24 -18.97 14.60
N SER A 187 -1.64 -18.36 15.63
CA SER A 187 -1.57 -18.92 17.00
C SER A 187 -2.68 -18.40 17.90
N VAL A 188 -3.31 -17.28 17.54
CA VAL A 188 -4.39 -16.62 18.30
C VAL A 188 -5.40 -16.00 17.34
N GLU A 189 -6.60 -15.72 17.82
CA GLU A 189 -7.59 -14.93 17.09
C GLU A 189 -7.08 -13.50 16.84
N ARG A 190 -7.49 -12.89 15.72
CA ARG A 190 -7.06 -11.53 15.35
C ARG A 190 -7.33 -10.49 16.43
N GLU A 191 -8.46 -10.61 17.14
CA GLU A 191 -8.83 -9.69 18.21
C GLU A 191 -7.81 -9.71 19.36
N ALA A 192 -7.36 -10.89 19.77
CA ALA A 192 -6.33 -11.03 20.79
C ALA A 192 -4.98 -10.44 20.34
N LEU A 193 -4.64 -10.55 19.05
CA LEU A 193 -3.46 -9.91 18.50
C LEU A 193 -3.59 -8.38 18.47
N VAL A 194 -4.78 -7.84 18.14
CA VAL A 194 -5.07 -6.40 18.22
C VAL A 194 -4.89 -5.91 19.64
N ASP A 195 -5.42 -6.62 20.65
CA ASP A 195 -5.27 -6.27 22.07
C ASP A 195 -3.80 -6.22 22.49
N HIS A 196 -3.04 -7.24 22.10
CA HIS A 196 -1.61 -7.30 22.39
C HIS A 196 -0.82 -6.15 21.74
N LEU A 197 -1.08 -5.87 20.48
CA LEU A 197 -0.41 -4.80 19.75
C LEU A 197 -0.78 -3.42 20.30
N GLU A 198 -2.05 -3.18 20.64
CA GLU A 198 -2.47 -1.91 21.26
C GLU A 198 -1.80 -1.71 22.63
N ALA A 199 -1.82 -2.72 23.49
CA ALA A 199 -1.20 -2.64 24.82
C ALA A 199 0.32 -2.41 24.71
N SER A 200 1.01 -3.11 23.81
CA SER A 200 2.45 -2.94 23.60
C SER A 200 2.80 -1.57 23.02
N PHE A 201 1.97 -1.00 22.12
CA PHE A 201 2.17 0.36 21.61
C PHE A 201 2.07 1.41 22.72
N ARG A 202 1.02 1.32 23.53
CA ARG A 202 0.82 2.22 24.67
C ARG A 202 1.96 2.13 25.69
N ALA A 203 2.45 0.92 25.97
CA ALA A 203 3.59 0.71 26.87
C ALA A 203 4.92 1.27 26.30
N ALA A 204 5.12 1.19 25.00
CA ALA A 204 6.32 1.70 24.33
C ALA A 204 6.35 3.24 24.18
N THR A 205 5.18 3.87 24.18
CA THR A 205 5.03 5.32 23.85
C THR A 205 4.39 6.14 24.99
N GLY A 206 4.03 5.52 26.10
CA GLY A 206 3.34 6.14 27.25
C GLY A 206 4.24 6.82 28.25
#